data_adcdcf1cfe5689e893cac31ce91cffc1
#
_entry.id   adcdcf1cfe5689e893cac31ce91cffc1
#
_cell.length_a   1.000
_cell.length_b   1.000
_cell.length_c   1.000
_cell.angle_alpha   90.00
_cell.angle_beta   90.00
_cell.angle_gamma   90.00
#
_symmetry.space_group_name_H-M   'P 1'
#
loop_
_entity.id
_entity.type
_entity.pdbx_description
1 polymer ?
#
loop_
_entity_poly.entity_id
_entity_poly.type
_entity_poly.pdbx_seq_one_letter_code
_entity_poly.pdbx_strand_id
1 'polypeptide(L)'
;MFAEEYDVIVVGGGHAGAEAAAAAANMGSRTLLVTMNLQTIGQMSCNPAMGGIAKGQIVREIDALGGYSGIVSDKSAIQFKMLNKSKGPAMWSPRTQNDRMRFAEEWRLSLENTSNVDFYQEMISGLLVENGKVVGVSTSLGIQIKGRAVVLTNGTFLNGLIHIGEKQFGGGRAGEKAATGITEQLISYGFESGRMKTGTPPRVDGRSLDYSVMIPQPGDEDPDKFSYLNTPILSKQRDCHMTHTSLEVHDLLREGFDRSPMFNGRIKSIGPRYCPSIEDKINRFADKDSHQIFVEPEGWQTVEVYVNGFSTSLPEDVQYKALKSVKGFEKVKFFRPGYAIEYDYFPPTQLKHTLETKLVENLYFAGQINGTTGYEEAASQGLMAGINAHLKLKEKAPFILQRDEAYIGVLIDDLITKGTEEPYRMFTSRAEYRTLLRQDNADLRLTPKSFEIGLAKADRLRRMEEKERKSDSFVNFFKETSVKPEEINPILDSLDSALVRQSDKMFKVFSRPKVKMSDMLHLEMVSDFVADNELDKEVLEQTEIQVKYSGYIAKEKNNADKLQRLENVKIPPNFDYSKLKSLSYEAREKLNAIQPVTIAQAGRVSGVNPSDISVLLVYLGR
;
A
#
# COMPACT_ATOMS: atom_id res chain seq x y z
N MET A 1 31.31 -17.07 -11.04
CA MET A 1 30.66 -15.76 -11.17
C MET A 1 30.24 -15.23 -9.80
N PHE A 2 29.54 -16.02 -9.00
CA PHE A 2 29.16 -15.68 -7.63
C PHE A 2 30.03 -16.50 -6.67
N ALA A 3 31.25 -16.03 -6.41
CA ALA A 3 32.21 -16.73 -5.54
C ALA A 3 31.92 -16.48 -4.04
N GLU A 4 31.19 -15.42 -3.72
CA GLU A 4 30.87 -15.00 -2.37
C GLU A 4 29.38 -15.16 -2.05
N GLU A 5 29.06 -15.43 -0.80
CA GLU A 5 27.71 -15.54 -0.30
C GLU A 5 27.10 -14.15 -0.06
N TYR A 6 25.83 -13.95 -0.43
CA TYR A 6 25.06 -12.76 -0.08
C TYR A 6 24.40 -12.93 1.30
N ASP A 7 24.20 -11.82 2.00
CA ASP A 7 23.38 -11.86 3.21
C ASP A 7 21.91 -12.06 2.82
N VAL A 8 21.40 -11.27 1.87
CA VAL A 8 20.00 -11.32 1.43
C VAL A 8 19.93 -11.41 -0.09
N ILE A 9 19.18 -12.37 -0.61
CA ILE A 9 18.81 -12.44 -2.04
C ILE A 9 17.34 -12.08 -2.17
N VAL A 10 17.02 -11.07 -2.98
CA VAL A 10 15.66 -10.65 -3.30
C VAL A 10 15.33 -11.11 -4.71
N VAL A 11 14.27 -11.91 -4.85
CA VAL A 11 13.80 -12.47 -6.12
C VAL A 11 12.58 -11.69 -6.61
N GLY A 12 12.76 -10.95 -7.71
CA GLY A 12 11.75 -10.07 -8.29
C GLY A 12 12.03 -8.59 -8.03
N GLY A 13 11.98 -7.78 -9.10
CA GLY A 13 12.27 -6.35 -9.06
C GLY A 13 11.02 -5.45 -9.02
N GLY A 14 9.86 -5.96 -8.59
CA GLY A 14 8.65 -5.14 -8.39
C GLY A 14 8.73 -4.26 -7.14
N HIS A 15 7.62 -3.59 -6.79
CA HIS A 15 7.58 -2.67 -5.63
C HIS A 15 8.03 -3.34 -4.31
N ALA A 16 7.63 -4.59 -4.08
CA ALA A 16 8.07 -5.34 -2.91
C ALA A 16 9.57 -5.63 -2.93
N GLY A 17 10.08 -6.11 -4.07
CA GLY A 17 11.51 -6.44 -4.19
C GLY A 17 12.41 -5.22 -4.12
N ALA A 18 12.01 -4.11 -4.72
CA ALA A 18 12.74 -2.85 -4.67
C ALA A 18 12.87 -2.32 -3.24
N GLU A 19 11.78 -2.29 -2.47
CA GLU A 19 11.83 -1.89 -1.06
C GLU A 19 12.58 -2.88 -0.18
N ALA A 20 12.44 -4.19 -0.40
CA ALA A 20 13.16 -5.21 0.36
C ALA A 20 14.67 -5.09 0.16
N ALA A 21 15.12 -4.90 -1.08
CA ALA A 21 16.53 -4.73 -1.41
C ALA A 21 17.09 -3.44 -0.81
N ALA A 22 16.38 -2.32 -0.96
CA ALA A 22 16.77 -1.04 -0.38
C ALA A 22 16.89 -1.12 1.15
N ALA A 23 15.89 -1.70 1.82
CA ALA A 23 15.88 -1.81 3.28
C ALA A 23 17.04 -2.66 3.81
N ALA A 24 17.20 -3.88 3.31
CA ALA A 24 18.28 -4.77 3.75
C ALA A 24 19.66 -4.16 3.51
N ALA A 25 19.88 -3.55 2.35
CA ALA A 25 21.15 -2.93 1.99
C ALA A 25 21.46 -1.67 2.83
N ASN A 26 20.48 -0.78 3.03
CA ASN A 26 20.64 0.43 3.86
C ASN A 26 20.91 0.11 5.34
N MET A 27 20.50 -1.05 5.81
CA MET A 27 20.85 -1.55 7.14
C MET A 27 22.22 -2.26 7.19
N GLY A 28 22.88 -2.44 6.04
CA GLY A 28 24.25 -2.96 5.94
C GLY A 28 24.35 -4.44 5.54
N SER A 29 23.30 -5.07 5.04
CA SER A 29 23.36 -6.40 4.43
C SER A 29 23.88 -6.31 2.99
N ARG A 30 24.79 -7.20 2.62
CA ARG A 30 25.14 -7.41 1.21
C ARG A 30 23.97 -8.06 0.51
N THR A 31 23.33 -7.34 -0.40
CA THR A 31 22.03 -7.70 -0.98
C THR A 31 22.15 -7.89 -2.48
N LEU A 32 21.61 -9.00 -3.01
CA LEU A 32 21.45 -9.24 -4.45
C LEU A 32 19.99 -9.10 -4.84
N LEU A 33 19.69 -8.21 -5.77
CA LEU A 33 18.39 -8.15 -6.43
C LEU A 33 18.45 -8.91 -7.75
N VAL A 34 17.71 -10.02 -7.84
CA VAL A 34 17.58 -10.81 -9.07
C VAL A 34 16.22 -10.55 -9.71
N THR A 35 16.22 -10.14 -10.96
CA THR A 35 14.99 -9.90 -11.72
C THR A 35 15.14 -10.31 -13.16
N MET A 36 14.05 -10.71 -13.81
CA MET A 36 14.07 -11.09 -15.23
C MET A 36 14.36 -9.90 -16.16
N ASN A 37 14.09 -8.68 -15.72
CA ASN A 37 14.32 -7.48 -16.52
C ASN A 37 14.65 -6.28 -15.62
N LEU A 38 15.89 -5.80 -15.69
CA LEU A 38 16.37 -4.65 -14.92
C LEU A 38 15.68 -3.33 -15.32
N GLN A 39 15.17 -3.23 -16.56
CA GLN A 39 14.51 -2.00 -17.02
C GLN A 39 13.08 -1.84 -16.47
N THR A 40 12.54 -2.89 -15.87
CA THR A 40 11.17 -2.92 -15.34
C THR A 40 11.11 -2.96 -13.81
N ILE A 41 12.24 -2.62 -13.14
CA ILE A 41 12.28 -2.45 -11.68
C ILE A 41 11.26 -1.40 -11.26
N GLY A 42 10.42 -1.72 -10.27
CA GLY A 42 9.38 -0.83 -9.75
C GLY A 42 8.27 -0.47 -10.75
N GLN A 43 8.20 -1.12 -11.91
CA GLN A 43 7.26 -0.74 -12.96
C GLN A 43 5.80 -0.79 -12.51
N MET A 44 5.06 0.28 -12.82
CA MET A 44 3.61 0.35 -12.65
C MET A 44 2.89 -0.47 -13.73
N SER A 45 2.60 -1.73 -13.45
CA SER A 45 2.00 -2.66 -14.42
C SER A 45 0.51 -2.43 -14.64
N CYS A 46 -0.18 -1.85 -13.67
CA CYS A 46 -1.58 -1.48 -13.72
C CYS A 46 -1.72 0.04 -13.90
N ASN A 47 -2.48 0.74 -13.06
CA ASN A 47 -2.65 2.19 -13.15
C ASN A 47 -1.35 2.93 -12.81
N PRO A 48 -1.06 4.06 -13.47
CA PRO A 48 0.15 4.86 -13.22
C PRO A 48 -0.07 5.83 -12.04
N ALA A 49 -0.42 5.29 -10.87
CA ALA A 49 -0.74 6.08 -9.68
C ALA A 49 -0.26 5.41 -8.40
N MET A 50 0.18 6.23 -7.42
CA MET A 50 0.51 5.80 -6.06
C MET A 50 -0.41 6.45 -5.04
N GLY A 51 -0.68 5.73 -3.95
CA GLY A 51 -1.53 6.20 -2.87
C GLY A 51 -3.02 6.07 -3.14
N GLY A 52 -3.80 6.97 -2.55
CA GLY A 52 -5.25 6.86 -2.49
C GLY A 52 -5.74 6.37 -1.13
N ILE A 53 -7.04 6.05 -1.02
CA ILE A 53 -7.70 5.73 0.26
C ILE A 53 -6.97 4.60 1.00
N ALA A 54 -6.51 4.86 2.21
CA ALA A 54 -5.65 4.04 3.07
C ALA A 54 -4.24 3.78 2.50
N LYS A 55 -4.07 3.79 1.22
CA LYS A 55 -2.80 3.50 0.55
C LYS A 55 -1.83 4.68 0.63
N GLY A 56 -2.34 5.91 0.57
CA GLY A 56 -1.53 7.11 0.79
C GLY A 56 -0.90 7.12 2.19
N GLN A 57 -1.63 6.64 3.20
CA GLN A 57 -1.11 6.45 4.54
C GLN A 57 0.05 5.45 4.56
N ILE A 58 -0.09 4.31 3.86
CA ILE A 58 0.97 3.31 3.75
C ILE A 58 2.23 3.89 3.09
N VAL A 59 2.09 4.69 2.02
CA VAL A 59 3.26 5.33 1.37
C VAL A 59 3.97 6.28 2.32
N ARG A 60 3.22 7.08 3.10
CA ARG A 60 3.78 7.95 4.14
C ARG A 60 4.49 7.15 5.24
N GLU A 61 3.95 5.99 5.63
CA GLU A 61 4.58 5.09 6.60
C GLU A 61 5.86 4.45 6.05
N ILE A 62 5.86 4.00 4.79
CA ILE A 62 7.06 3.51 4.10
C ILE A 62 8.15 4.59 4.11
N ASP A 63 7.79 5.83 3.75
CA ASP A 63 8.75 6.94 3.73
C ASP A 63 9.26 7.25 5.15
N ALA A 64 8.39 7.31 6.14
CA ALA A 64 8.77 7.54 7.54
C ALA A 64 9.77 6.50 8.07
N LEU A 65 9.65 5.25 7.63
CA LEU A 65 10.56 4.16 7.96
C LEU A 65 11.90 4.24 7.19
N GLY A 66 11.98 5.05 6.13
CA GLY A 66 13.20 5.18 5.32
C GLY A 66 13.14 4.41 3.99
N GLY A 67 11.96 3.94 3.57
CA GLY A 67 11.74 3.37 2.24
C GLY A 67 11.73 4.43 1.13
N TYR A 68 11.70 4.00 -0.10
CA TYR A 68 11.90 4.87 -1.27
C TYR A 68 10.61 5.17 -2.06
N SER A 69 9.53 4.43 -1.85
CA SER A 69 8.28 4.59 -2.64
C SER A 69 7.74 6.02 -2.64
N GLY A 70 7.79 6.72 -1.50
CA GLY A 70 7.37 8.12 -1.40
C GLY A 70 8.27 9.04 -2.23
N ILE A 71 9.59 8.90 -2.11
CA ILE A 71 10.60 9.69 -2.84
C ILE A 71 10.45 9.50 -4.35
N VAL A 72 10.35 8.25 -4.81
CA VAL A 72 10.20 7.91 -6.23
C VAL A 72 8.88 8.44 -6.79
N SER A 73 7.81 8.35 -5.98
CA SER A 73 6.50 8.90 -6.36
C SER A 73 6.56 10.41 -6.57
N ASP A 74 7.18 11.17 -5.65
CA ASP A 74 7.30 12.61 -5.76
C ASP A 74 8.13 13.03 -6.99
N LYS A 75 9.26 12.36 -7.25
CA LYS A 75 10.14 12.64 -8.39
C LYS A 75 9.49 12.34 -9.75
N SER A 76 8.54 11.44 -9.81
CA SER A 76 7.87 11.02 -11.05
C SER A 76 6.42 11.49 -11.15
N ALA A 77 5.92 12.25 -10.17
CA ALA A 77 4.55 12.73 -10.15
C ALA A 77 4.23 13.63 -11.34
N ILE A 78 3.01 13.50 -11.87
CA ILE A 78 2.42 14.39 -12.88
C ILE A 78 1.14 15.08 -12.38
N GLN A 79 0.54 14.54 -11.30
CA GLN A 79 -0.59 15.16 -10.61
C GLN A 79 -0.56 14.72 -9.14
N PHE A 80 -1.02 15.60 -8.26
CA PHE A 80 -1.22 15.30 -6.83
C PHE A 80 -2.66 15.64 -6.43
N LYS A 81 -3.24 14.79 -5.58
CA LYS A 81 -4.56 15.04 -5.00
C LYS A 81 -4.66 14.45 -3.59
N MET A 82 -5.08 15.27 -2.64
CA MET A 82 -5.45 14.81 -1.31
C MET A 82 -6.91 14.35 -1.31
N LEU A 83 -7.13 13.04 -1.28
CA LEU A 83 -8.48 12.47 -1.27
C LEU A 83 -9.12 12.60 0.11
N ASN A 84 -10.46 12.67 0.15
CA ASN A 84 -11.25 12.74 1.37
C ASN A 84 -10.98 13.97 2.27
N LYS A 85 -10.52 15.10 1.73
CA LYS A 85 -10.31 16.35 2.49
C LYS A 85 -11.52 16.74 3.34
N SER A 86 -12.74 16.58 2.82
CA SER A 86 -13.98 16.91 3.52
C SER A 86 -14.33 15.98 4.69
N LYS A 87 -13.67 14.82 4.81
CA LYS A 87 -13.96 13.80 5.84
C LYS A 87 -13.05 13.92 7.07
N GLY A 88 -12.17 14.90 7.12
CA GLY A 88 -11.22 15.13 8.19
C GLY A 88 -9.91 14.33 8.12
N PRO A 89 -8.91 14.70 8.96
CA PRO A 89 -7.53 14.24 8.85
C PRO A 89 -7.34 12.73 8.93
N ALA A 90 -8.16 12.03 9.72
CA ALA A 90 -8.13 10.56 9.80
C ALA A 90 -8.42 9.84 8.47
N MET A 91 -9.03 10.55 7.52
CA MET A 91 -9.42 10.01 6.20
C MET A 91 -8.61 10.62 5.05
N TRP A 92 -7.81 11.65 5.30
CA TRP A 92 -6.97 12.27 4.28
C TRP A 92 -6.00 11.26 3.71
N SER A 93 -6.01 11.14 2.40
CA SER A 93 -5.27 10.11 1.70
C SER A 93 -4.60 10.70 0.47
N PRO A 94 -3.27 10.96 0.52
CA PRO A 94 -2.56 11.51 -0.62
C PRO A 94 -2.51 10.50 -1.77
N ARG A 95 -2.62 11.02 -2.99
CA ARG A 95 -2.52 10.24 -4.23
C ARG A 95 -1.76 11.04 -5.27
N THR A 96 -0.80 10.41 -5.93
CA THR A 96 -0.14 10.93 -7.12
C THR A 96 -0.54 10.14 -8.36
N GLN A 97 -0.70 10.84 -9.48
CA GLN A 97 -0.57 10.25 -10.79
C GLN A 97 0.89 10.38 -11.20
N ASN A 98 1.47 9.34 -11.78
CA ASN A 98 2.91 9.30 -12.03
C ASN A 98 3.23 9.10 -13.52
N ASP A 99 4.36 9.62 -13.96
CA ASP A 99 5.00 9.23 -15.21
C ASP A 99 5.58 7.83 -15.04
N ARG A 100 4.96 6.86 -15.71
CA ARG A 100 5.26 5.44 -15.56
C ARG A 100 6.70 5.08 -15.92
N MET A 101 7.23 5.67 -16.98
CA MET A 101 8.61 5.41 -17.41
C MET A 101 9.59 6.01 -16.41
N ARG A 102 9.36 7.26 -16.02
CA ARG A 102 10.18 7.95 -15.05
C ARG A 102 10.14 7.30 -13.67
N PHE A 103 8.99 6.77 -13.27
CA PHE A 103 8.86 6.04 -11.99
C PHE A 103 9.77 4.80 -11.95
N ALA A 104 9.82 4.00 -13.01
CA ALA A 104 10.71 2.85 -13.10
C ALA A 104 12.19 3.27 -13.15
N GLU A 105 12.50 4.32 -13.91
CA GLU A 105 13.85 4.90 -13.98
C GLU A 105 14.33 5.38 -12.59
N GLU A 106 13.52 6.16 -11.88
CA GLU A 106 13.84 6.68 -10.55
C GLU A 106 14.04 5.55 -9.52
N TRP A 107 13.24 4.47 -9.60
CA TRP A 107 13.45 3.29 -8.78
C TRP A 107 14.81 2.65 -9.06
N ARG A 108 15.11 2.41 -10.32
CA ARG A 108 16.37 1.80 -10.72
C ARG A 108 17.56 2.64 -10.26
N LEU A 109 17.55 3.93 -10.55
CA LEU A 109 18.62 4.86 -10.15
C LEU A 109 18.76 4.95 -8.63
N SER A 110 17.64 4.95 -7.88
CA SER A 110 17.67 4.94 -6.42
C SER A 110 18.37 3.68 -5.88
N LEU A 111 18.09 2.52 -6.44
CA LEU A 111 18.74 1.27 -6.04
C LEU A 111 20.21 1.20 -6.48
N GLU A 112 20.56 1.66 -7.68
CA GLU A 112 21.94 1.73 -8.17
C GLU A 112 22.81 2.67 -7.31
N ASN A 113 22.21 3.71 -6.73
CA ASN A 113 22.86 4.62 -5.79
C ASN A 113 22.81 4.14 -4.32
N THR A 114 22.22 2.99 -4.06
CA THR A 114 22.19 2.39 -2.72
C THR A 114 23.39 1.46 -2.53
N SER A 115 24.24 1.76 -1.57
CA SER A 115 25.37 0.89 -1.23
C SER A 115 24.88 -0.51 -0.85
N ASN A 116 25.69 -1.52 -1.12
CA ASN A 116 25.44 -2.93 -0.80
C ASN A 116 24.31 -3.59 -1.62
N VAL A 117 23.85 -3.00 -2.72
CA VAL A 117 22.91 -3.63 -3.67
C VAL A 117 23.68 -4.05 -4.91
N ASP A 118 23.70 -5.34 -5.19
CA ASP A 118 24.12 -5.92 -6.46
C ASP A 118 22.90 -6.34 -7.28
N PHE A 119 23.04 -6.39 -8.60
CA PHE A 119 21.95 -6.74 -9.53
C PHE A 119 22.34 -7.93 -10.39
N TYR A 120 21.35 -8.80 -10.64
CA TYR A 120 21.51 -9.85 -11.62
C TYR A 120 20.23 -10.03 -12.45
N GLN A 121 20.37 -9.97 -13.78
CA GLN A 121 19.24 -10.15 -14.68
C GLN A 121 19.12 -11.61 -15.08
N GLU A 122 18.27 -12.34 -14.39
CA GLU A 122 17.96 -13.75 -14.70
C GLU A 122 16.65 -14.17 -14.02
N MET A 123 16.04 -15.25 -14.49
CA MET A 123 14.92 -15.90 -13.84
C MET A 123 15.41 -16.88 -12.76
N ILE A 124 14.89 -16.77 -11.56
CA ILE A 124 15.08 -17.78 -10.52
C ILE A 124 14.03 -18.87 -10.70
N SER A 125 14.48 -20.11 -10.85
CA SER A 125 13.65 -21.30 -11.05
C SER A 125 13.63 -22.24 -9.84
N GLY A 126 14.47 -22.00 -8.82
CA GLY A 126 14.50 -22.86 -7.64
C GLY A 126 15.15 -22.21 -6.43
N LEU A 127 14.91 -22.81 -5.28
CA LEU A 127 15.51 -22.48 -3.99
C LEU A 127 16.54 -23.56 -3.61
N LEU A 128 17.63 -23.16 -3.01
CA LEU A 128 18.57 -24.07 -2.36
C LEU A 128 18.18 -24.15 -0.88
N VAL A 129 17.77 -25.33 -0.42
CA VAL A 129 17.32 -25.55 0.96
C VAL A 129 18.10 -26.71 1.56
N GLU A 130 18.71 -26.48 2.72
CA GLU A 130 19.46 -27.46 3.48
C GLU A 130 18.94 -27.51 4.92
N ASN A 131 18.60 -28.68 5.40
CA ASN A 131 18.11 -28.90 6.78
C ASN A 131 16.94 -27.97 7.17
N GLY A 132 16.00 -27.71 6.24
CA GLY A 132 14.83 -26.84 6.48
C GLY A 132 15.12 -25.34 6.46
N LYS A 133 16.31 -24.94 6.03
CA LYS A 133 16.76 -23.56 5.92
C LYS A 133 17.14 -23.21 4.49
N VAL A 134 16.72 -22.03 3.98
CA VAL A 134 17.18 -21.58 2.69
C VAL A 134 18.65 -21.14 2.76
N VAL A 135 19.44 -21.57 1.77
CA VAL A 135 20.88 -21.27 1.65
C VAL A 135 21.22 -20.64 0.29
N GLY A 136 20.24 -20.30 -0.49
CA GLY A 136 20.44 -19.63 -1.78
C GLY A 136 19.33 -19.92 -2.79
N VAL A 137 19.63 -19.62 -4.04
CA VAL A 137 18.70 -19.77 -5.19
C VAL A 137 19.42 -20.41 -6.38
N SER A 138 18.64 -21.00 -7.28
CA SER A 138 19.13 -21.48 -8.58
C SER A 138 18.42 -20.74 -9.72
N THR A 139 19.18 -20.37 -10.74
CA THR A 139 18.66 -19.70 -11.93
C THR A 139 18.16 -20.70 -12.96
N SER A 140 17.39 -20.22 -13.95
CA SER A 140 16.93 -21.02 -15.07
C SER A 140 18.07 -21.59 -15.94
N LEU A 141 19.25 -20.97 -15.87
CA LEU A 141 20.48 -21.43 -16.53
C LEU A 141 21.31 -22.40 -15.68
N GLY A 142 20.81 -22.80 -14.51
CA GLY A 142 21.48 -23.74 -13.61
C GLY A 142 22.58 -23.16 -12.72
N ILE A 143 22.73 -21.82 -12.67
CA ILE A 143 23.69 -21.16 -11.79
C ILE A 143 23.12 -21.17 -10.36
N GLN A 144 23.92 -21.61 -9.41
CA GLN A 144 23.60 -21.54 -7.99
C GLN A 144 24.21 -20.28 -7.36
N ILE A 145 23.41 -19.54 -6.61
CA ILE A 145 23.82 -18.31 -5.92
C ILE A 145 23.54 -18.52 -4.43
N LYS A 146 24.59 -18.48 -3.61
CA LYS A 146 24.48 -18.66 -2.16
C LYS A 146 23.98 -17.38 -1.49
N GLY A 147 23.10 -17.54 -0.51
CA GLY A 147 22.57 -16.44 0.28
C GLY A 147 21.97 -16.93 1.60
N ARG A 148 22.18 -16.16 2.66
CA ARG A 148 21.78 -16.53 4.03
C ARG A 148 20.28 -16.35 4.29
N ALA A 149 19.64 -15.46 3.53
CA ALA A 149 18.18 -15.26 3.53
C ALA A 149 17.70 -14.99 2.10
N VAL A 150 16.45 -15.39 1.80
CA VAL A 150 15.81 -15.16 0.50
C VAL A 150 14.44 -14.51 0.70
N VAL A 151 14.16 -13.45 -0.06
CA VAL A 151 12.86 -12.78 -0.09
C VAL A 151 12.23 -13.00 -1.47
N LEU A 152 11.11 -13.73 -1.53
CA LEU A 152 10.35 -13.96 -2.75
C LEU A 152 9.31 -12.86 -2.95
N THR A 153 9.38 -12.19 -4.09
CA THR A 153 8.51 -11.07 -4.46
C THR A 153 7.99 -11.19 -5.91
N ASN A 154 7.55 -12.38 -6.28
CA ASN A 154 7.31 -12.79 -7.66
C ASN A 154 6.12 -12.11 -8.36
N GLY A 155 5.29 -11.32 -7.66
CA GLY A 155 4.17 -10.60 -8.26
C GLY A 155 3.17 -11.53 -8.94
N THR A 156 2.85 -11.25 -10.20
CA THR A 156 1.94 -12.04 -11.03
C THR A 156 2.67 -13.10 -11.89
N PHE A 157 3.94 -13.39 -11.58
CA PHE A 157 4.79 -14.19 -12.48
C PHE A 157 4.79 -15.68 -12.19
N LEU A 158 4.50 -16.13 -10.93
CA LEU A 158 4.49 -17.55 -10.60
C LEU A 158 3.39 -18.28 -11.38
N ASN A 159 3.81 -19.14 -12.30
CA ASN A 159 2.95 -19.85 -13.23
C ASN A 159 1.90 -18.94 -13.88
N GLY A 160 2.32 -17.70 -14.21
CA GLY A 160 1.46 -16.67 -14.75
C GLY A 160 0.84 -17.08 -16.08
N LEU A 161 -0.48 -16.88 -16.21
CA LEU A 161 -1.26 -17.23 -17.39
C LEU A 161 -2.15 -16.05 -17.80
N ILE A 162 -1.89 -15.48 -18.98
CA ILE A 162 -2.62 -14.34 -19.53
C ILE A 162 -3.79 -14.84 -20.36
N HIS A 163 -4.95 -14.18 -20.22
CA HIS A 163 -6.19 -14.47 -20.93
C HIS A 163 -6.71 -13.24 -21.68
N ILE A 164 -6.99 -13.41 -22.97
CA ILE A 164 -7.69 -12.43 -23.83
C ILE A 164 -8.72 -13.19 -24.65
N GLY A 165 -10.00 -13.11 -24.28
CA GLY A 165 -11.05 -13.91 -24.90
C GLY A 165 -10.71 -15.41 -24.84
N GLU A 166 -10.73 -16.06 -25.99
CA GLU A 166 -10.43 -17.49 -26.11
C GLU A 166 -8.93 -17.81 -26.06
N LYS A 167 -8.04 -16.80 -26.14
CA LYS A 167 -6.59 -17.00 -26.19
C LYS A 167 -6.00 -17.05 -24.79
N GLN A 168 -5.04 -17.98 -24.62
CA GLN A 168 -4.25 -18.15 -23.40
C GLN A 168 -2.78 -18.28 -23.74
N PHE A 169 -1.91 -17.67 -22.96
CA PHE A 169 -0.45 -17.84 -23.10
C PHE A 169 0.25 -17.57 -21.77
N GLY A 170 1.35 -18.28 -21.53
CA GLY A 170 2.18 -18.10 -20.35
C GLY A 170 2.83 -16.73 -20.32
N GLY A 171 2.74 -16.05 -19.17
CA GLY A 171 3.35 -14.75 -18.97
C GLY A 171 2.99 -14.17 -17.62
N GLY A 172 3.91 -13.43 -17.02
CA GLY A 172 3.65 -12.68 -15.77
C GLY A 172 3.07 -11.30 -16.04
N ARG A 173 3.33 -10.77 -17.23
CA ARG A 173 2.85 -9.49 -17.76
C ARG A 173 2.94 -9.55 -19.28
N ALA A 174 2.16 -8.72 -20.02
CA ALA A 174 2.22 -8.66 -21.47
C ALA A 174 3.66 -8.45 -21.97
N GLY A 175 4.16 -9.36 -22.81
CA GLY A 175 5.52 -9.34 -23.34
C GLY A 175 6.60 -9.95 -22.42
N GLU A 176 6.25 -10.43 -21.23
CA GLU A 176 7.21 -11.03 -20.28
C GLU A 176 6.83 -12.47 -19.93
N LYS A 177 7.83 -13.34 -19.81
CA LYS A 177 7.64 -14.77 -19.51
C LYS A 177 7.09 -14.99 -18.10
N ALA A 178 6.42 -16.11 -17.87
CA ALA A 178 6.10 -16.60 -16.54
C ALA A 178 7.34 -17.15 -15.83
N ALA A 179 7.36 -17.07 -14.48
CA ALA A 179 8.34 -17.75 -13.65
C ALA A 179 7.80 -19.13 -13.26
N THR A 180 8.58 -20.17 -13.49
CA THR A 180 8.20 -21.58 -13.24
C THR A 180 9.23 -22.26 -12.36
N GLY A 181 8.85 -23.35 -11.67
CA GLY A 181 9.70 -24.18 -10.83
C GLY A 181 9.62 -23.89 -9.34
N ILE A 182 9.46 -22.62 -8.94
CA ILE A 182 9.40 -22.22 -7.51
C ILE A 182 8.12 -22.74 -6.84
N THR A 183 6.97 -22.62 -7.49
CA THR A 183 5.69 -23.07 -6.91
C THR A 183 5.73 -24.57 -6.61
N GLU A 184 6.15 -25.38 -7.56
CA GLU A 184 6.23 -26.83 -7.44
C GLU A 184 7.18 -27.24 -6.31
N GLN A 185 8.31 -26.54 -6.18
CA GLN A 185 9.27 -26.77 -5.12
C GLN A 185 8.72 -26.39 -3.75
N LEU A 186 8.04 -25.25 -3.61
CA LEU A 186 7.40 -24.84 -2.36
C LEU A 186 6.32 -25.84 -1.94
N ILE A 187 5.50 -26.32 -2.88
CA ILE A 187 4.52 -27.39 -2.61
C ILE A 187 5.21 -28.66 -2.10
N SER A 188 6.36 -29.04 -2.65
CA SER A 188 7.13 -30.19 -2.19
C SER A 188 7.67 -30.05 -0.75
N TYR A 189 7.82 -28.81 -0.28
CA TYR A 189 8.17 -28.52 1.14
C TYR A 189 6.94 -28.44 2.06
N GLY A 190 5.73 -28.69 1.55
CA GLY A 190 4.49 -28.70 2.31
C GLY A 190 3.73 -27.38 2.34
N PHE A 191 4.11 -26.39 1.52
CA PHE A 191 3.34 -25.16 1.41
C PHE A 191 2.00 -25.40 0.69
N GLU A 192 0.95 -24.84 1.23
CA GLU A 192 -0.32 -24.70 0.53
C GLU A 192 -0.22 -23.56 -0.49
N SER A 193 -0.77 -23.77 -1.67
CA SER A 193 -0.85 -22.77 -2.73
C SER A 193 -2.26 -22.64 -3.28
N GLY A 194 -2.56 -21.51 -3.87
CA GLY A 194 -3.80 -21.25 -4.58
C GLY A 194 -3.54 -20.40 -5.82
N ARG A 195 -4.61 -20.10 -6.57
CA ARG A 195 -4.51 -19.20 -7.71
C ARG A 195 -5.40 -17.98 -7.51
N MET A 196 -4.84 -16.81 -7.84
CA MET A 196 -5.57 -15.55 -7.87
C MET A 196 -5.59 -14.97 -9.28
N LYS A 197 -6.54 -14.09 -9.52
CA LYS A 197 -6.69 -13.39 -10.81
C LYS A 197 -6.67 -11.88 -10.57
N THR A 198 -5.98 -11.18 -11.46
CA THR A 198 -6.13 -9.73 -11.63
C THR A 198 -6.33 -9.39 -13.10
N GLY A 199 -6.53 -8.11 -13.42
CA GLY A 199 -6.72 -7.69 -14.79
C GLY A 199 -6.24 -6.26 -15.01
N THR A 200 -6.08 -5.90 -16.26
CA THR A 200 -5.70 -4.56 -16.69
C THR A 200 -6.57 -4.11 -17.87
N PRO A 201 -6.90 -2.81 -17.99
CA PRO A 201 -7.62 -2.29 -19.14
C PRO A 201 -6.70 -2.12 -20.37
N PRO A 202 -7.30 -1.84 -21.53
CA PRO A 202 -6.56 -1.43 -22.72
C PRO A 202 -5.67 -0.22 -22.49
N ARG A 203 -4.61 -0.10 -23.27
CA ARG A 203 -3.86 1.16 -23.45
C ARG A 203 -4.19 1.72 -24.80
N VAL A 204 -4.41 3.02 -24.85
CA VAL A 204 -4.85 3.71 -26.06
C VAL A 204 -3.97 4.91 -26.39
N ASP A 205 -3.99 5.32 -27.66
CA ASP A 205 -3.33 6.54 -28.11
C ASP A 205 -4.18 7.77 -27.73
N GLY A 206 -3.71 8.56 -26.79
CA GLY A 206 -4.40 9.76 -26.32
C GLY A 206 -4.66 10.81 -27.40
N ARG A 207 -3.88 10.81 -28.50
CA ARG A 207 -4.12 11.70 -29.66
C ARG A 207 -5.39 11.34 -30.45
N SER A 208 -5.90 10.14 -30.26
CA SER A 208 -7.12 9.64 -30.90
C SER A 208 -8.39 9.89 -30.09
N LEU A 209 -8.26 10.51 -28.92
CA LEU A 209 -9.38 10.80 -28.02
C LEU A 209 -9.86 12.25 -28.16
N ASP A 210 -11.15 12.46 -27.98
CA ASP A 210 -11.75 13.80 -27.88
C ASP A 210 -11.96 14.19 -26.41
N TYR A 211 -11.02 14.91 -25.85
CA TYR A 211 -11.08 15.39 -24.47
C TYR A 211 -12.12 16.50 -24.25
N SER A 212 -12.57 17.18 -25.29
CA SER A 212 -13.54 18.30 -25.20
C SER A 212 -14.90 17.88 -24.67
N VAL A 213 -15.25 16.60 -24.84
CA VAL A 213 -16.51 16.00 -24.37
C VAL A 213 -16.40 15.25 -23.05
N MET A 214 -15.20 15.20 -22.46
CA MET A 214 -14.92 14.55 -21.18
C MET A 214 -14.88 15.57 -20.04
N ILE A 215 -15.03 15.09 -18.81
CA ILE A 215 -14.99 15.92 -17.60
C ILE A 215 -13.55 15.97 -17.09
N PRO A 216 -12.88 17.14 -17.07
CA PRO A 216 -11.54 17.26 -16.49
C PRO A 216 -11.51 16.88 -15.00
N GLN A 217 -10.46 16.24 -14.59
CA GLN A 217 -10.19 15.84 -13.21
C GLN A 217 -8.85 16.45 -12.77
N PRO A 218 -8.81 17.74 -12.39
CA PRO A 218 -7.59 18.41 -12.00
C PRO A 218 -7.04 17.87 -10.67
N GLY A 219 -5.74 18.05 -10.46
CA GLY A 219 -5.11 17.91 -9.17
C GLY A 219 -5.50 19.01 -8.19
N ASP A 220 -4.92 18.99 -6.99
CA ASP A 220 -5.09 20.07 -6.02
C ASP A 220 -4.38 21.33 -6.52
N GLU A 221 -4.97 22.52 -6.30
CA GLU A 221 -4.37 23.81 -6.67
C GLU A 221 -3.05 24.08 -5.93
N ASP A 222 -2.98 23.66 -4.68
CA ASP A 222 -1.79 23.68 -3.85
C ASP A 222 -1.36 22.22 -3.57
N PRO A 223 -0.59 21.60 -4.50
CA PRO A 223 -0.19 20.21 -4.38
C PRO A 223 0.80 20.02 -3.24
N ASP A 224 0.75 18.86 -2.64
CA ASP A 224 1.68 18.39 -1.63
C ASP A 224 2.51 17.22 -2.20
N LYS A 225 3.19 16.48 -1.36
CA LYS A 225 4.08 15.36 -1.71
C LYS A 225 3.97 14.22 -0.69
N PHE A 226 4.55 13.06 -1.00
CA PHE A 226 4.59 11.93 -0.08
C PHE A 226 5.74 12.00 0.92
N SER A 227 6.94 12.30 0.45
CA SER A 227 8.13 12.20 1.29
C SER A 227 8.23 13.33 2.31
N TYR A 228 8.64 12.96 3.53
CA TYR A 228 9.02 13.93 4.57
C TYR A 228 10.38 14.58 4.28
N LEU A 229 11.16 14.07 3.31
CA LEU A 229 12.41 14.68 2.88
C LEU A 229 12.17 15.81 1.88
N ASN A 230 13.24 16.50 1.51
CA ASN A 230 13.17 17.57 0.53
C ASN A 230 13.09 17.02 -0.90
N THR A 231 11.92 16.51 -1.27
CA THR A 231 11.57 16.06 -2.62
C THR A 231 10.83 17.15 -3.40
N PRO A 232 10.79 17.09 -4.75
CA PRO A 232 10.09 18.08 -5.55
C PRO A 232 8.59 18.14 -5.25
N ILE A 233 8.04 19.36 -5.22
CA ILE A 233 6.60 19.62 -5.26
C ILE A 233 6.25 20.06 -6.69
N LEU A 234 5.10 19.62 -7.19
CA LEU A 234 4.67 19.92 -8.55
C LEU A 234 4.37 21.41 -8.73
N SER A 235 5.07 22.07 -9.66
CA SER A 235 4.77 23.44 -10.08
C SER A 235 3.74 23.51 -11.21
N LYS A 236 3.51 22.41 -11.91
CA LYS A 236 2.47 22.21 -12.95
C LYS A 236 1.96 20.79 -12.87
N GLN A 237 0.74 20.58 -13.31
CA GLN A 237 0.10 19.28 -13.26
C GLN A 237 -0.52 18.91 -14.62
N ARG A 238 -0.74 17.61 -14.85
CA ARG A 238 -1.44 17.09 -16.01
C ARG A 238 -2.75 16.48 -15.56
N ASP A 239 -3.86 16.94 -16.14
CA ASP A 239 -5.19 16.46 -15.76
C ASP A 239 -5.46 15.04 -16.24
N CYS A 240 -6.17 14.27 -15.40
CA CYS A 240 -6.95 13.14 -15.85
C CYS A 240 -8.31 13.63 -16.39
N HIS A 241 -9.00 12.76 -17.11
CA HIS A 241 -10.35 13.06 -17.59
C HIS A 241 -11.29 11.92 -17.20
N MET A 242 -12.57 12.19 -17.16
CA MET A 242 -13.61 11.21 -16.86
C MET A 242 -14.68 11.21 -17.94
N THR A 243 -15.09 10.02 -18.35
CA THR A 243 -16.25 9.75 -19.20
C THR A 243 -17.04 8.58 -18.62
N HIS A 244 -18.06 8.10 -19.33
CA HIS A 244 -18.94 7.04 -18.85
C HIS A 244 -19.24 6.03 -19.95
N THR A 245 -19.52 4.80 -19.58
CA THR A 245 -20.18 3.84 -20.47
C THR A 245 -21.65 4.22 -20.65
N SER A 246 -22.30 3.63 -21.64
CA SER A 246 -23.73 3.71 -21.90
C SER A 246 -24.35 2.32 -22.02
N LEU A 247 -25.66 2.21 -22.12
CA LEU A 247 -26.35 0.95 -22.38
C LEU A 247 -25.88 0.30 -23.69
N GLU A 248 -25.65 1.10 -24.74
CA GLU A 248 -25.07 0.61 -26.01
C GLU A 248 -23.71 -0.07 -25.79
N VAL A 249 -22.82 0.56 -25.00
CA VAL A 249 -21.50 -0.02 -24.65
C VAL A 249 -21.68 -1.32 -23.87
N HIS A 250 -22.67 -1.37 -22.94
CA HIS A 250 -22.96 -2.57 -22.18
C HIS A 250 -23.45 -3.71 -23.06
N ASP A 251 -24.32 -3.45 -24.05
CA ASP A 251 -24.81 -4.45 -24.97
C ASP A 251 -23.70 -5.02 -25.86
N LEU A 252 -22.82 -4.15 -26.38
CA LEU A 252 -21.64 -4.56 -27.13
C LEU A 252 -20.69 -5.45 -26.31
N LEU A 253 -20.50 -5.14 -25.03
CA LEU A 253 -19.67 -5.97 -24.14
C LEU A 253 -20.32 -7.33 -23.85
N ARG A 254 -21.67 -7.37 -23.71
CA ARG A 254 -22.43 -8.64 -23.53
C ARG A 254 -22.31 -9.59 -24.71
N GLU A 255 -22.14 -9.08 -25.96
CA GLU A 255 -21.88 -9.92 -27.14
C GLU A 255 -20.65 -10.81 -26.98
N GLY A 256 -19.69 -10.41 -26.12
CA GLY A 256 -18.47 -11.16 -25.87
C GLY A 256 -18.51 -12.11 -24.67
N PHE A 257 -19.61 -12.20 -23.91
CA PHE A 257 -19.66 -12.95 -22.67
C PHE A 257 -19.43 -14.45 -22.85
N ASP A 258 -19.98 -15.06 -23.90
CA ASP A 258 -19.76 -16.48 -24.22
C ASP A 258 -18.29 -16.79 -24.54
N ARG A 259 -17.54 -15.78 -24.98
CA ARG A 259 -16.12 -15.86 -25.33
C ARG A 259 -15.22 -15.39 -24.17
N SER A 260 -15.81 -14.91 -23.06
CA SER A 260 -15.08 -14.44 -21.89
C SER A 260 -14.53 -15.60 -21.08
N PRO A 261 -13.23 -15.62 -20.74
CA PRO A 261 -12.64 -16.67 -19.92
C PRO A 261 -13.21 -16.68 -18.49
N MET A 262 -13.81 -15.58 -18.03
CA MET A 262 -14.47 -15.49 -16.73
C MET A 262 -15.83 -16.18 -16.71
N PHE A 263 -16.61 -16.10 -17.81
CA PHE A 263 -17.96 -16.65 -17.85
C PHE A 263 -18.01 -18.07 -18.44
N ASN A 264 -17.03 -18.47 -19.26
CA ASN A 264 -16.95 -19.82 -19.82
C ASN A 264 -16.20 -20.82 -18.92
N GLY A 265 -15.81 -20.43 -17.72
CA GLY A 265 -15.18 -21.31 -16.71
C GLY A 265 -13.70 -21.61 -16.92
N ARG A 266 -13.01 -20.93 -17.85
CA ARG A 266 -11.55 -21.08 -18.03
C ARG A 266 -10.80 -20.46 -16.86
N ILE A 267 -11.19 -19.26 -16.40
CA ILE A 267 -10.70 -18.66 -15.16
C ILE A 267 -11.51 -19.24 -14.01
N LYS A 268 -10.82 -19.98 -13.13
CA LYS A 268 -11.42 -20.57 -11.93
C LYS A 268 -11.05 -19.81 -10.65
N SER A 269 -10.05 -18.96 -10.72
CA SER A 269 -9.52 -18.18 -9.61
C SER A 269 -10.41 -16.97 -9.29
N ILE A 270 -10.35 -16.53 -8.03
CA ILE A 270 -11.11 -15.38 -7.53
C ILE A 270 -10.35 -14.10 -7.88
N GLY A 271 -11.07 -13.14 -8.47
CA GLY A 271 -10.55 -11.80 -8.76
C GLY A 271 -10.80 -10.81 -7.62
N PRO A 272 -10.13 -9.64 -7.66
CA PRO A 272 -10.26 -8.63 -6.61
C PRO A 272 -11.66 -8.01 -6.58
N ARG A 273 -12.31 -8.03 -5.42
CA ARG A 273 -13.68 -7.52 -5.19
C ARG A 273 -13.84 -6.04 -5.54
N TYR A 274 -12.78 -5.25 -5.30
CA TYR A 274 -12.82 -3.79 -5.42
C TYR A 274 -12.16 -3.24 -6.71
N CYS A 275 -11.77 -4.11 -7.63
CA CYS A 275 -11.36 -3.77 -8.98
C CYS A 275 -11.97 -4.78 -9.97
N PRO A 276 -13.32 -4.86 -10.02
CA PRO A 276 -13.99 -5.77 -10.93
C PRO A 276 -13.71 -5.36 -12.38
N SER A 277 -13.67 -6.34 -13.26
CA SER A 277 -13.64 -6.08 -14.70
C SER A 277 -14.92 -5.38 -15.14
N ILE A 278 -14.91 -4.78 -16.33
CA ILE A 278 -16.09 -4.10 -16.85
C ILE A 278 -17.24 -5.09 -17.08
N GLU A 279 -16.93 -6.30 -17.54
CA GLU A 279 -17.91 -7.37 -17.69
C GLU A 279 -18.53 -7.80 -16.36
N ASP A 280 -17.75 -7.86 -15.28
CA ASP A 280 -18.26 -8.10 -13.92
C ASP A 280 -19.19 -6.98 -13.44
N LYS A 281 -18.83 -5.72 -13.70
CA LYS A 281 -19.66 -4.56 -13.32
C LYS A 281 -21.02 -4.60 -14.00
N ILE A 282 -21.05 -4.85 -15.30
CA ILE A 282 -22.26 -4.89 -16.10
C ILE A 282 -23.16 -6.07 -15.67
N ASN A 283 -22.56 -7.18 -15.29
CA ASN A 283 -23.30 -8.36 -14.84
C ASN A 283 -23.86 -8.17 -13.42
N ARG A 284 -23.03 -7.73 -12.47
CA ARG A 284 -23.41 -7.58 -11.06
C ARG A 284 -24.29 -6.37 -10.78
N PHE A 285 -24.13 -5.31 -11.55
CA PHE A 285 -24.86 -4.04 -11.42
C PHE A 285 -25.65 -3.76 -12.70
N ALA A 286 -26.43 -4.74 -13.13
CA ALA A 286 -27.21 -4.68 -14.38
C ALA A 286 -28.28 -3.56 -14.36
N ASP A 287 -28.64 -3.05 -13.19
CA ASP A 287 -29.54 -1.92 -12.94
C ASP A 287 -28.87 -0.55 -13.21
N LYS A 288 -27.56 -0.52 -13.43
CA LYS A 288 -26.83 0.72 -13.72
C LYS A 288 -26.70 0.94 -15.22
N ASP A 289 -27.17 2.09 -15.68
CA ASP A 289 -27.11 2.48 -17.09
C ASP A 289 -25.72 2.92 -17.53
N SER A 290 -24.83 3.25 -16.57
CA SER A 290 -23.49 3.73 -16.87
C SER A 290 -22.48 3.42 -15.76
N HIS A 291 -21.21 3.29 -16.15
CA HIS A 291 -20.07 3.17 -15.25
C HIS A 291 -19.01 4.21 -15.60
N GLN A 292 -18.36 4.75 -14.59
CA GLN A 292 -17.28 5.72 -14.76
C GLN A 292 -16.05 5.09 -15.39
N ILE A 293 -15.44 5.82 -16.32
CA ILE A 293 -14.17 5.54 -16.96
C ILE A 293 -13.26 6.74 -16.73
N PHE A 294 -12.08 6.51 -16.14
CA PHE A 294 -11.06 7.54 -16.00
C PHE A 294 -9.99 7.35 -17.08
N VAL A 295 -9.68 8.44 -17.75
CA VAL A 295 -8.69 8.55 -18.81
C VAL A 295 -7.44 9.13 -18.19
N GLU A 296 -6.47 8.25 -17.88
CA GLU A 296 -5.30 8.59 -17.09
C GLU A 296 -4.04 8.60 -17.97
N PRO A 297 -3.37 9.77 -18.15
CA PRO A 297 -2.10 9.81 -18.89
C PRO A 297 -1.01 8.97 -18.18
N GLU A 298 -0.26 8.19 -18.93
CA GLU A 298 0.83 7.37 -18.38
C GLU A 298 2.16 8.14 -18.24
N GLY A 299 2.20 9.43 -18.47
CA GLY A 299 3.38 10.26 -18.26
C GLY A 299 3.24 11.68 -18.81
N TRP A 300 4.31 12.48 -18.67
CA TRP A 300 4.33 13.86 -19.12
C TRP A 300 4.29 13.99 -20.65
N GLN A 301 5.09 13.20 -21.34
CA GLN A 301 5.31 13.33 -22.79
C GLN A 301 4.74 12.18 -23.60
N THR A 302 4.52 11.01 -22.98
CA THR A 302 3.92 9.89 -23.69
C THR A 302 2.47 10.20 -24.08
N VAL A 303 2.08 9.68 -25.24
CA VAL A 303 0.70 9.70 -25.72
C VAL A 303 -0.10 8.50 -25.23
N GLU A 304 0.54 7.57 -24.51
CA GLU A 304 -0.12 6.39 -23.95
C GLU A 304 -1.05 6.80 -22.81
N VAL A 305 -2.27 6.24 -22.83
CA VAL A 305 -3.31 6.50 -21.84
C VAL A 305 -3.84 5.19 -21.28
N TYR A 306 -3.98 5.15 -19.97
CA TYR A 306 -4.62 4.09 -19.20
C TYR A 306 -6.13 4.35 -19.08
N VAL A 307 -6.95 3.35 -19.44
CA VAL A 307 -8.42 3.48 -19.42
C VAL A 307 -8.95 2.84 -18.11
N ASN A 308 -8.79 3.56 -17.00
CA ASN A 308 -9.17 3.06 -15.68
C ASN A 308 -10.70 2.88 -15.57
N GLY A 309 -11.09 1.72 -15.05
CA GLY A 309 -12.51 1.33 -14.96
C GLY A 309 -12.97 0.41 -16.08
N PHE A 310 -12.16 0.22 -17.14
CA PHE A 310 -12.42 -0.68 -18.27
C PHE A 310 -11.50 -1.91 -18.29
N SER A 311 -11.08 -2.39 -17.12
CA SER A 311 -10.33 -3.65 -17.04
C SER A 311 -11.18 -4.79 -17.59
N THR A 312 -10.62 -5.64 -18.46
CA THR A 312 -11.39 -6.67 -19.16
C THR A 312 -10.53 -7.82 -19.63
N SER A 313 -11.14 -9.00 -19.75
CA SER A 313 -10.57 -10.20 -20.40
C SER A 313 -11.32 -10.61 -21.65
N LEU A 314 -12.27 -9.80 -22.10
CA LEU A 314 -13.04 -10.04 -23.32
C LEU A 314 -12.12 -10.11 -24.56
N PRO A 315 -12.57 -10.73 -25.67
CA PRO A 315 -11.84 -10.70 -26.93
C PRO A 315 -11.51 -9.28 -27.40
N GLU A 316 -10.37 -9.11 -28.03
CA GLU A 316 -9.86 -7.80 -28.47
C GLU A 316 -10.85 -7.06 -29.41
N ASP A 317 -11.50 -7.78 -30.31
CA ASP A 317 -12.52 -7.23 -31.22
C ASP A 317 -13.71 -6.62 -30.45
N VAL A 318 -14.17 -7.29 -29.39
CA VAL A 318 -15.25 -6.80 -28.52
C VAL A 318 -14.79 -5.58 -27.72
N GLN A 319 -13.58 -5.63 -27.14
CA GLN A 319 -13.01 -4.49 -26.41
C GLN A 319 -12.95 -3.24 -27.30
N TYR A 320 -12.44 -3.40 -28.52
CA TYR A 320 -12.29 -2.30 -29.47
C TYR A 320 -13.64 -1.72 -29.89
N LYS A 321 -14.61 -2.60 -30.28
CA LYS A 321 -15.96 -2.21 -30.67
C LYS A 321 -16.67 -1.43 -29.54
N ALA A 322 -16.62 -1.95 -28.32
CA ALA A 322 -17.26 -1.32 -27.16
C ALA A 322 -16.61 0.02 -26.80
N LEU A 323 -15.27 0.12 -26.82
CA LEU A 323 -14.59 1.39 -26.54
C LEU A 323 -14.89 2.47 -27.57
N LYS A 324 -15.05 2.13 -28.86
CA LYS A 324 -15.45 3.10 -29.89
C LYS A 324 -16.82 3.73 -29.65
N SER A 325 -17.70 3.08 -28.90
CA SER A 325 -19.03 3.61 -28.54
C SER A 325 -19.03 4.40 -27.23
N VAL A 326 -17.87 4.50 -26.55
CA VAL A 326 -17.71 5.39 -25.40
C VAL A 326 -17.50 6.83 -25.86
N LYS A 327 -18.24 7.78 -25.27
CA LYS A 327 -18.14 9.19 -25.60
C LYS A 327 -16.71 9.71 -25.46
N GLY A 328 -16.16 10.26 -26.55
CA GLY A 328 -14.78 10.74 -26.66
C GLY A 328 -13.77 9.68 -27.13
N PHE A 329 -14.22 8.43 -27.41
CA PHE A 329 -13.40 7.34 -27.91
C PHE A 329 -13.75 6.92 -29.34
N GLU A 330 -14.56 7.66 -30.06
CA GLU A 330 -15.11 7.30 -31.39
C GLU A 330 -14.00 7.01 -32.42
N LYS A 331 -12.84 7.64 -32.25
CA LYS A 331 -11.65 7.47 -33.12
C LYS A 331 -10.51 6.72 -32.44
N VAL A 332 -10.79 6.02 -31.32
CA VAL A 332 -9.77 5.39 -30.50
C VAL A 332 -8.84 4.47 -31.28
N LYS A 333 -7.55 4.53 -30.96
CA LYS A 333 -6.51 3.61 -31.44
C LYS A 333 -5.90 2.88 -30.25
N PHE A 334 -5.85 1.55 -30.31
CA PHE A 334 -5.23 0.74 -29.27
C PHE A 334 -3.72 0.70 -29.42
N PHE A 335 -3.02 0.77 -28.30
CA PHE A 335 -1.63 0.34 -28.17
C PHE A 335 -1.58 -1.13 -27.82
N ARG A 336 -2.45 -1.59 -26.91
CA ARG A 336 -2.62 -2.99 -26.52
C ARG A 336 -3.98 -3.24 -25.89
N PRO A 337 -4.54 -4.45 -26.03
CA PRO A 337 -5.79 -4.80 -25.38
C PRO A 337 -5.64 -4.93 -23.85
N GLY A 338 -6.76 -4.89 -23.15
CA GLY A 338 -6.88 -5.36 -21.78
C GLY A 338 -6.76 -6.87 -21.70
N TYR A 339 -6.35 -7.38 -20.55
CA TYR A 339 -6.24 -8.82 -20.29
C TYR A 339 -6.45 -9.15 -18.82
N ALA A 340 -6.84 -10.40 -18.55
CA ALA A 340 -6.73 -10.98 -17.23
C ALA A 340 -5.47 -11.80 -17.10
N ILE A 341 -4.94 -11.89 -15.87
CA ILE A 341 -3.83 -12.76 -15.54
C ILE A 341 -4.16 -13.58 -14.31
N GLU A 342 -3.96 -14.89 -14.38
CA GLU A 342 -3.95 -15.81 -13.26
C GLU A 342 -2.52 -16.11 -12.84
N TYR A 343 -2.28 -16.22 -11.55
CA TYR A 343 -0.95 -16.49 -10.97
C TYR A 343 -1.08 -17.25 -9.67
N ASP A 344 -0.01 -17.96 -9.29
CA ASP A 344 0.03 -18.66 -8.01
C ASP A 344 0.30 -17.70 -6.86
N TYR A 345 -0.36 -17.97 -5.73
CA TYR A 345 -0.10 -17.31 -4.46
C TYR A 345 -0.05 -18.35 -3.34
N PHE A 346 0.48 -17.96 -2.19
CA PHE A 346 0.56 -18.80 -1.00
C PHE A 346 -0.23 -18.13 0.13
N PRO A 347 -1.20 -18.83 0.77
CA PRO A 347 -1.94 -18.31 1.90
C PRO A 347 -1.00 -17.73 2.97
N PRO A 348 -1.12 -16.43 3.32
CA PRO A 348 -0.18 -15.76 4.21
C PRO A 348 -0.26 -16.20 5.67
N THR A 349 -1.25 -17.01 6.04
CA THR A 349 -1.31 -17.69 7.34
C THR A 349 -0.13 -18.63 7.59
N GLN A 350 0.61 -19.00 6.54
CA GLN A 350 1.86 -19.77 6.60
C GLN A 350 3.08 -18.92 6.96
N LEU A 351 2.89 -17.61 7.22
CA LEU A 351 3.95 -16.68 7.58
C LEU A 351 3.88 -16.31 9.06
N LYS A 352 5.04 -15.92 9.58
CA LYS A 352 5.20 -15.21 10.86
C LYS A 352 4.93 -13.70 10.65
N HIS A 353 4.80 -12.92 11.72
CA HIS A 353 4.67 -11.45 11.66
C HIS A 353 5.85 -10.76 10.95
N THR A 354 7.00 -11.39 10.93
CA THR A 354 8.20 -10.93 10.22
C THR A 354 8.12 -11.15 8.71
N LEU A 355 7.04 -11.77 8.21
CA LEU A 355 6.87 -12.28 6.85
C LEU A 355 7.82 -13.44 6.49
N GLU A 356 8.55 -13.97 7.48
CA GLU A 356 9.28 -15.22 7.34
C GLU A 356 8.31 -16.40 7.28
N THR A 357 8.59 -17.39 6.44
CA THR A 357 7.77 -18.59 6.35
C THR A 357 7.90 -19.46 7.62
N LYS A 358 6.85 -20.20 7.97
CA LYS A 358 6.85 -21.13 9.11
C LYS A 358 7.57 -22.44 8.78
N LEU A 359 7.58 -22.84 7.50
CA LEU A 359 8.08 -24.16 7.05
C LEU A 359 9.56 -24.17 6.68
N VAL A 360 10.08 -23.05 6.14
CA VAL A 360 11.48 -22.93 5.71
C VAL A 360 12.10 -21.71 6.37
N GLU A 361 13.15 -21.94 7.14
CA GLU A 361 13.85 -20.88 7.85
C GLU A 361 14.57 -19.92 6.89
N ASN A 362 14.59 -18.61 7.22
CA ASN A 362 15.21 -17.53 6.45
C ASN A 362 14.59 -17.30 5.05
N LEU A 363 13.43 -17.88 4.76
CA LEU A 363 12.66 -17.64 3.57
C LEU A 363 11.50 -16.68 3.88
N TYR A 364 11.40 -15.59 3.13
CA TYR A 364 10.40 -14.53 3.32
C TYR A 364 9.54 -14.37 2.07
N PHE A 365 8.24 -14.08 2.25
CA PHE A 365 7.34 -13.76 1.15
C PHE A 365 6.82 -12.33 1.30
N ALA A 366 6.80 -11.56 0.22
CA ALA A 366 6.28 -10.20 0.23
C ALA A 366 5.56 -9.83 -1.08
N GLY A 367 4.44 -9.12 -0.95
CA GLY A 367 3.64 -8.64 -2.07
C GLY A 367 2.59 -9.64 -2.54
N GLN A 368 2.37 -9.72 -3.85
CA GLN A 368 1.27 -10.50 -4.43
C GLN A 368 1.37 -12.02 -4.19
N ILE A 369 2.56 -12.54 -3.92
CA ILE A 369 2.75 -13.94 -3.50
C ILE A 369 1.93 -14.28 -2.24
N ASN A 370 1.60 -13.28 -1.41
CA ASN A 370 0.77 -13.38 -0.21
C ASN A 370 -0.73 -13.11 -0.49
N GLY A 371 -1.14 -13.04 -1.76
CA GLY A 371 -2.53 -12.79 -2.14
C GLY A 371 -2.97 -11.33 -1.94
N THR A 372 -2.06 -10.36 -1.92
CA THR A 372 -2.39 -8.94 -1.90
C THR A 372 -2.45 -8.33 -3.30
N THR A 373 -3.21 -7.24 -3.48
CA THR A 373 -3.21 -6.44 -4.70
C THR A 373 -3.00 -4.96 -4.38
N GLY A 374 -1.97 -4.38 -5.00
CA GLY A 374 -1.62 -2.96 -4.88
C GLY A 374 -0.12 -2.77 -4.69
N TYR A 375 0.38 -1.67 -5.24
CA TYR A 375 1.80 -1.32 -5.17
C TYR A 375 2.25 -1.03 -3.75
N GLU A 376 1.40 -0.34 -3.00
CA GLU A 376 1.65 0.11 -1.63
C GLU A 376 1.68 -1.06 -0.66
N GLU A 377 0.73 -2.00 -0.81
CA GLU A 377 0.70 -3.23 -0.03
C GLU A 377 1.93 -4.10 -0.32
N ALA A 378 2.36 -4.16 -1.58
CA ALA A 378 3.56 -4.89 -1.96
C ALA A 378 4.83 -4.23 -1.41
N ALA A 379 4.96 -2.91 -1.58
CA ALA A 379 6.10 -2.13 -1.11
C ALA A 379 6.28 -2.24 0.42
N SER A 380 5.20 -2.10 1.18
CA SER A 380 5.26 -2.21 2.65
C SER A 380 5.65 -3.59 3.14
N GLN A 381 5.15 -4.65 2.50
CA GLN A 381 5.57 -6.02 2.82
C GLN A 381 7.05 -6.25 2.49
N GLY A 382 7.51 -5.75 1.32
CA GLY A 382 8.90 -5.82 0.91
C GLY A 382 9.82 -5.14 1.91
N LEU A 383 9.48 -3.91 2.31
CA LEU A 383 10.22 -3.16 3.32
C LEU A 383 10.35 -3.95 4.63
N MET A 384 9.25 -4.48 5.16
CA MET A 384 9.23 -5.24 6.40
C MET A 384 10.00 -6.56 6.30
N ALA A 385 9.89 -7.27 5.18
CA ALA A 385 10.64 -8.49 4.91
C ALA A 385 12.15 -8.23 4.85
N GLY A 386 12.58 -7.17 4.16
CA GLY A 386 13.99 -6.77 4.08
C GLY A 386 14.57 -6.38 5.43
N ILE A 387 13.83 -5.59 6.22
CA ILE A 387 14.21 -5.23 7.60
C ILE A 387 14.40 -6.50 8.45
N ASN A 388 13.40 -7.37 8.48
CA ASN A 388 13.42 -8.53 9.35
C ASN A 388 14.42 -9.61 8.90
N ALA A 389 14.68 -9.75 7.61
CA ALA A 389 15.75 -10.59 7.10
C ALA A 389 17.12 -10.10 7.62
N HIS A 390 17.40 -8.79 7.50
CA HIS A 390 18.62 -8.20 8.05
C HIS A 390 18.74 -8.40 9.55
N LEU A 391 17.72 -8.06 10.33
CA LEU A 391 17.75 -8.16 11.80
C LEU A 391 17.99 -9.59 12.26
N LYS A 392 17.32 -10.56 11.66
CA LYS A 392 17.51 -11.99 11.98
C LYS A 392 18.94 -12.44 11.73
N LEU A 393 19.54 -12.07 10.60
CA LEU A 393 20.93 -12.39 10.27
C LEU A 393 21.94 -11.74 11.21
N LYS A 394 21.58 -10.66 11.89
CA LYS A 394 22.35 -9.97 12.92
C LYS A 394 21.96 -10.39 14.34
N GLU A 395 21.13 -11.42 14.48
CA GLU A 395 20.66 -11.95 15.79
C GLU A 395 19.99 -10.87 16.66
N LYS A 396 19.33 -9.90 16.01
CA LYS A 396 18.59 -8.83 16.66
C LYS A 396 17.11 -9.18 16.78
N ALA A 397 16.42 -8.50 17.71
CA ALA A 397 14.98 -8.63 17.88
C ALA A 397 14.22 -8.28 16.58
N PRO A 398 13.15 -8.99 16.25
CA PRO A 398 12.35 -8.71 15.06
C PRO A 398 11.67 -7.35 15.17
N PHE A 399 11.54 -6.64 14.03
CA PHE A 399 10.80 -5.42 13.92
C PHE A 399 9.36 -5.72 13.50
N ILE A 400 8.43 -5.52 14.41
CA ILE A 400 7.00 -5.79 14.22
C ILE A 400 6.22 -4.54 14.57
N LEU A 401 5.42 -4.05 13.63
CA LEU A 401 4.49 -2.94 13.85
C LEU A 401 3.13 -3.46 14.29
N GLN A 402 2.58 -2.87 15.35
CA GLN A 402 1.27 -3.22 15.87
C GLN A 402 0.16 -2.49 15.08
N ARG A 403 -1.09 -2.94 15.27
CA ARG A 403 -2.27 -2.39 14.59
C ARG A 403 -2.60 -0.95 14.98
N ASP A 404 -2.19 -0.51 16.15
CA ASP A 404 -2.33 0.86 16.67
C ASP A 404 -1.13 1.75 16.34
N GLU A 405 -0.07 1.18 15.76
CA GLU A 405 1.14 1.89 15.37
C GLU A 405 1.19 2.25 13.88
N ALA A 406 0.66 1.38 13.01
CA ALA A 406 0.75 1.58 11.56
C ALA A 406 -0.33 0.83 10.77
N TYR A 407 -0.74 1.38 9.62
CA TYR A 407 -1.48 0.64 8.59
C TYR A 407 -0.71 -0.57 8.09
N ILE A 408 0.62 -0.50 8.03
CA ILE A 408 1.50 -1.64 7.73
C ILE A 408 1.30 -2.75 8.77
N GLY A 409 1.18 -2.41 10.05
CA GLY A 409 0.86 -3.37 11.11
C GLY A 409 -0.51 -4.00 10.93
N VAL A 410 -1.53 -3.21 10.60
CA VAL A 410 -2.89 -3.71 10.28
C VAL A 410 -2.84 -4.67 9.09
N LEU A 411 -2.12 -4.31 8.02
CA LEU A 411 -1.97 -5.14 6.82
C LEU A 411 -1.38 -6.51 7.15
N ILE A 412 -0.23 -6.53 7.81
CA ILE A 412 0.49 -7.79 8.09
C ILE A 412 -0.32 -8.66 9.06
N ASP A 413 -0.87 -8.07 10.10
CA ASP A 413 -1.69 -8.82 11.06
C ASP A 413 -2.94 -9.41 10.39
N ASP A 414 -3.65 -8.66 9.53
CA ASP A 414 -4.79 -9.20 8.77
C ASP A 414 -4.36 -10.37 7.87
N LEU A 415 -3.22 -10.26 7.18
CA LEU A 415 -2.74 -11.33 6.30
C LEU A 415 -2.49 -12.63 7.05
N ILE A 416 -1.76 -12.57 8.14
CA ILE A 416 -1.31 -13.78 8.85
C ILE A 416 -2.38 -14.39 9.76
N THR A 417 -3.37 -13.60 10.20
CA THR A 417 -4.44 -14.07 11.11
C THR A 417 -5.74 -14.41 10.39
N LYS A 418 -6.12 -13.61 9.39
CA LYS A 418 -7.38 -13.81 8.63
C LYS A 418 -7.17 -14.57 7.32
N GLY A 419 -5.93 -14.54 6.80
CA GLY A 419 -5.63 -15.09 5.48
C GLY A 419 -6.22 -14.27 4.33
N THR A 420 -6.18 -14.84 3.12
CA THR A 420 -6.64 -14.20 1.89
C THR A 420 -7.45 -15.20 1.06
N GLU A 421 -8.77 -15.20 1.21
CA GLU A 421 -9.67 -15.97 0.34
C GLU A 421 -9.90 -15.28 -1.01
N GLU A 422 -9.83 -13.94 -1.01
CA GLU A 422 -9.85 -13.08 -2.20
C GLU A 422 -8.65 -12.12 -2.15
N PRO A 423 -8.20 -11.53 -3.29
CA PRO A 423 -7.08 -10.61 -3.29
C PRO A 423 -7.26 -9.47 -2.27
N TYR A 424 -6.39 -9.44 -1.25
CA TYR A 424 -6.45 -8.47 -0.17
C TYR A 424 -6.12 -7.06 -0.66
N ARG A 425 -6.87 -6.09 -0.19
CA ARG A 425 -6.64 -4.67 -0.41
C ARG A 425 -6.87 -3.88 0.87
N MET A 426 -6.00 -2.91 1.15
CA MET A 426 -6.13 -2.03 2.31
C MET A 426 -7.23 -0.99 2.10
N PHE A 427 -8.01 -0.76 3.14
CA PHE A 427 -9.01 0.29 3.28
C PHE A 427 -8.96 0.90 4.68
N THR A 428 -9.41 2.15 4.79
CA THR A 428 -9.49 2.83 6.11
C THR A 428 -10.40 2.11 7.11
N SER A 429 -11.40 1.36 6.63
CA SER A 429 -12.29 0.58 7.49
C SER A 429 -11.62 -0.63 8.18
N ARG A 430 -10.45 -1.04 7.73
CA ARG A 430 -9.70 -2.14 8.36
C ARG A 430 -8.92 -1.70 9.59
N ALA A 431 -8.62 -0.39 9.71
CA ALA A 431 -7.92 0.16 10.85
C ALA A 431 -8.91 0.63 11.93
N GLU A 432 -8.74 0.12 13.14
CA GLU A 432 -9.55 0.47 14.31
C GLU A 432 -9.20 1.86 14.84
N TYR A 433 -7.91 2.26 14.72
CA TYR A 433 -7.33 3.47 15.33
C TYR A 433 -6.97 4.53 14.30
N ARG A 434 -7.91 4.86 13.39
CA ARG A 434 -7.66 5.76 12.24
C ARG A 434 -7.20 7.17 12.64
N THR A 435 -7.66 7.66 13.78
CA THR A 435 -7.28 8.99 14.28
C THR A 435 -5.82 9.01 14.75
N LEU A 436 -5.28 7.86 15.20
CA LEU A 436 -3.87 7.72 15.52
C LEU A 436 -3.00 7.50 14.27
N LEU A 437 -3.52 6.76 13.27
CA LEU A 437 -2.77 6.31 12.09
C LEU A 437 -2.92 7.28 10.89
N ARG A 438 -2.83 8.59 11.14
CA ARG A 438 -2.97 9.58 10.07
C ARG A 438 -1.72 9.64 9.18
N GLN A 439 -1.93 10.14 7.95
CA GLN A 439 -0.84 10.33 6.98
C GLN A 439 0.13 11.46 7.39
N ASP A 440 -0.36 12.46 8.12
CA ASP A 440 0.42 13.64 8.55
C ASP A 440 1.42 13.34 9.68
N ASN A 441 1.17 12.30 10.47
CA ASN A 441 1.96 11.95 11.65
C ASN A 441 2.73 10.62 11.55
N ALA A 442 2.87 10.05 10.36
CA ALA A 442 3.55 8.76 10.23
C ALA A 442 5.04 8.86 10.63
N ASP A 443 5.69 9.97 10.35
CA ASP A 443 7.06 10.26 10.79
C ASP A 443 7.18 10.28 12.32
N LEU A 444 6.28 10.97 13.03
CA LEU A 444 6.27 11.04 14.49
C LEU A 444 6.10 9.66 15.14
N ARG A 445 5.36 8.75 14.50
CA ARG A 445 5.11 7.40 15.01
C ARG A 445 6.24 6.42 14.72
N LEU A 446 6.87 6.50 13.53
CA LEU A 446 7.66 5.43 12.95
C LEU A 446 9.14 5.77 12.76
N THR A 447 9.50 7.03 12.51
CA THR A 447 10.91 7.41 12.26
C THR A 447 11.82 7.11 13.45
N PRO A 448 11.45 7.40 14.72
CA PRO A 448 12.29 7.04 15.87
C PRO A 448 12.56 5.53 15.94
N LYS A 449 11.54 4.70 15.76
CA LYS A 449 11.66 3.24 15.78
C LYS A 449 12.55 2.72 14.65
N SER A 450 12.43 3.33 13.47
CA SER A 450 13.26 2.96 12.32
C SER A 450 14.71 3.40 12.48
N PHE A 451 14.95 4.54 13.14
CA PHE A 451 16.29 4.99 13.49
C PHE A 451 16.98 4.04 14.48
N GLU A 452 16.27 3.57 15.49
CA GLU A 452 16.78 2.63 16.48
C GLU A 452 17.27 1.32 15.84
N ILE A 453 16.59 0.82 14.82
CA ILE A 453 17.02 -0.38 14.07
C ILE A 453 18.07 -0.10 13.00
N GLY A 454 18.38 1.18 12.72
CA GLY A 454 19.43 1.62 11.80
C GLY A 454 19.00 1.83 10.34
N LEU A 455 17.69 1.79 10.01
CA LEU A 455 17.21 2.03 8.65
C LEU A 455 17.03 3.53 8.35
N ALA A 456 16.19 4.22 9.12
CA ALA A 456 16.09 5.68 9.00
C ALA A 456 17.42 6.34 9.42
N LYS A 457 17.84 7.38 8.67
CA LYS A 457 19.10 8.09 8.93
C LYS A 457 18.86 9.33 9.81
N ALA A 458 19.95 9.89 10.32
CA ALA A 458 19.92 11.02 11.27
C ALA A 458 19.24 12.29 10.72
N ASP A 459 19.27 12.51 9.42
CA ASP A 459 18.56 13.64 8.77
C ASP A 459 17.04 13.52 8.89
N ARG A 460 16.48 12.31 8.71
CA ARG A 460 15.05 12.05 8.93
C ARG A 460 14.65 12.27 10.38
N LEU A 461 15.43 11.72 11.32
CA LEU A 461 15.15 11.88 12.75
C LEU A 461 15.16 13.36 13.15
N ARG A 462 16.21 14.10 12.81
CA ARG A 462 16.31 15.54 13.11
C ARG A 462 15.15 16.34 12.53
N ARG A 463 14.73 16.07 11.30
CA ARG A 463 13.59 16.75 10.68
C ARG A 463 12.29 16.47 11.44
N MET A 464 12.07 15.20 11.84
CA MET A 464 10.92 14.81 12.63
C MET A 464 10.91 15.50 14.01
N GLU A 465 12.05 15.48 14.73
CA GLU A 465 12.21 16.14 16.03
C GLU A 465 11.98 17.66 15.94
N GLU A 466 12.48 18.31 14.87
CA GLU A 466 12.25 19.72 14.63
C GLU A 466 10.76 20.02 14.39
N LYS A 467 10.09 19.22 13.54
CA LYS A 467 8.64 19.34 13.30
C LYS A 467 7.83 19.18 14.60
N GLU A 468 8.15 18.17 15.41
CA GLU A 468 7.50 17.91 16.69
C GLU A 468 7.67 19.11 17.64
N ARG A 469 8.91 19.53 17.84
CA ARG A 469 9.24 20.68 18.70
C ARG A 469 8.53 21.98 18.27
N LYS A 470 8.53 22.28 16.96
CA LYS A 470 7.87 23.46 16.41
C LYS A 470 6.34 23.37 16.59
N SER A 471 5.75 22.21 16.32
CA SER A 471 4.31 21.99 16.49
C SER A 471 3.87 22.11 17.95
N ASP A 472 4.62 21.52 18.87
CA ASP A 472 4.32 21.60 20.31
C ASP A 472 4.48 23.02 20.83
N SER A 473 5.51 23.75 20.40
CA SER A 473 5.69 25.17 20.71
C SER A 473 4.50 26.00 20.25
N PHE A 474 4.01 25.75 19.03
CA PHE A 474 2.88 26.50 18.50
C PHE A 474 1.54 26.13 19.17
N VAL A 475 1.32 24.87 19.52
CA VAL A 475 0.17 24.46 20.35
C VAL A 475 0.21 25.15 21.72
N ASN A 476 1.37 25.24 22.35
CA ASN A 476 1.53 25.90 23.63
C ASN A 476 1.30 27.41 23.52
N PHE A 477 1.77 28.06 22.46
CA PHE A 477 1.45 29.45 22.16
C PHE A 477 -0.08 29.69 22.15
N PHE A 478 -0.86 28.84 21.48
CA PHE A 478 -2.33 28.93 21.48
C PHE A 478 -2.94 28.71 22.85
N LYS A 479 -2.36 27.84 23.70
CA LYS A 479 -2.84 27.60 25.08
C LYS A 479 -2.54 28.76 26.04
N GLU A 480 -1.39 29.39 25.90
CA GLU A 480 -0.90 30.43 26.79
C GLU A 480 -1.41 31.82 26.41
N THR A 481 -1.58 32.08 25.12
CA THR A 481 -2.00 33.37 24.59
C THR A 481 -3.51 33.53 24.65
N SER A 482 -3.96 34.73 25.02
CA SER A 482 -5.37 35.12 25.02
C SER A 482 -5.62 36.15 23.92
N VAL A 483 -6.81 36.11 23.33
CA VAL A 483 -7.26 37.06 22.30
C VAL A 483 -8.43 37.87 22.82
N LYS A 484 -8.47 39.16 22.47
CA LYS A 484 -9.55 40.07 22.86
C LYS A 484 -10.70 40.03 21.88
N PRO A 485 -11.94 40.40 22.34
CA PRO A 485 -13.09 40.46 21.44
C PRO A 485 -12.87 41.32 20.19
N GLU A 486 -12.20 42.45 20.34
CA GLU A 486 -11.95 43.40 19.24
C GLU A 486 -11.05 42.82 18.16
N GLU A 487 -10.17 41.90 18.51
CA GLU A 487 -9.22 41.25 17.61
C GLU A 487 -9.87 40.08 16.85
N ILE A 488 -10.65 39.23 17.54
CA ILE A 488 -11.11 37.95 16.99
C ILE A 488 -12.55 38.01 16.47
N ASN A 489 -13.44 38.87 17.02
CA ASN A 489 -14.84 38.89 16.61
C ASN A 489 -15.06 39.23 15.14
N PRO A 490 -14.30 40.12 14.49
CA PRO A 490 -14.43 40.34 13.05
C PRO A 490 -14.21 39.05 12.25
N ILE A 491 -13.28 38.20 12.65
CA ILE A 491 -13.01 36.89 12.03
C ILE A 491 -14.17 35.94 12.34
N LEU A 492 -14.60 35.85 13.59
CA LEU A 492 -15.69 34.95 13.99
C LEU A 492 -17.02 35.30 13.31
N ASP A 493 -17.31 36.58 13.14
CA ASP A 493 -18.52 37.07 12.46
C ASP A 493 -18.52 36.67 11.00
N SER A 494 -17.38 36.84 10.32
CA SER A 494 -17.23 36.42 8.91
C SER A 494 -17.41 34.91 8.69
N LEU A 495 -17.17 34.09 9.73
CA LEU A 495 -17.32 32.64 9.72
C LEU A 495 -18.70 32.18 10.25
N ASP A 496 -19.61 33.10 10.57
CA ASP A 496 -20.87 32.78 11.25
C ASP A 496 -20.61 31.86 12.45
N SER A 497 -19.67 32.28 13.33
CA SER A 497 -19.27 31.60 14.56
C SER A 497 -19.62 32.48 15.75
N ALA A 498 -19.97 31.88 16.89
CA ALA A 498 -20.35 32.60 18.08
C ALA A 498 -19.27 33.58 18.53
N LEU A 499 -19.64 34.89 18.72
CA LEU A 499 -18.73 35.91 19.18
C LEU A 499 -18.28 35.68 20.63
N VAL A 500 -17.07 36.12 20.97
CA VAL A 500 -16.58 36.12 22.33
C VAL A 500 -16.95 37.43 23.00
N ARG A 501 -17.33 37.41 24.29
CA ARG A 501 -17.77 38.57 25.05
C ARG A 501 -16.65 39.18 25.92
N GLN A 502 -15.62 38.41 26.17
CA GLN A 502 -14.45 38.79 26.96
C GLN A 502 -13.21 38.11 26.40
N SER A 503 -12.04 38.53 26.85
CA SER A 503 -10.78 37.85 26.45
C SER A 503 -10.86 36.36 26.77
N ASP A 504 -10.50 35.51 25.78
CA ASP A 504 -10.53 34.06 25.90
C ASP A 504 -9.20 33.47 25.37
N LYS A 505 -8.87 32.23 25.76
CA LYS A 505 -7.69 31.54 25.26
C LYS A 505 -7.83 31.24 23.78
N MET A 506 -6.79 31.55 23.00
CA MET A 506 -6.78 31.28 21.56
C MET A 506 -7.02 29.81 21.26
N PHE A 507 -6.48 28.89 22.07
CA PHE A 507 -6.72 27.44 21.93
C PHE A 507 -8.22 27.12 21.89
N LYS A 508 -9.03 27.72 22.78
CA LYS A 508 -10.47 27.49 22.83
C LYS A 508 -11.20 28.04 21.59
N VAL A 509 -10.76 29.18 21.08
CA VAL A 509 -11.33 29.78 19.88
C VAL A 509 -10.95 28.97 18.66
N PHE A 510 -9.67 28.63 18.53
CA PHE A 510 -9.14 27.85 17.37
C PHE A 510 -9.69 26.41 17.34
N SER A 511 -10.02 25.80 18.49
CA SER A 511 -10.65 24.47 18.53
C SER A 511 -12.06 24.41 17.93
N ARG A 512 -12.68 25.56 17.62
CA ARG A 512 -14.02 25.60 17.00
C ARG A 512 -13.99 25.04 15.57
N PRO A 513 -15.02 24.28 15.14
CA PRO A 513 -15.00 23.61 13.83
C PRO A 513 -14.83 24.53 12.62
N LYS A 514 -15.44 25.73 12.66
CA LYS A 514 -15.39 26.67 11.53
C LYS A 514 -14.09 27.47 11.43
N VAL A 515 -13.34 27.63 12.52
CA VAL A 515 -12.11 28.43 12.57
C VAL A 515 -10.93 27.61 12.09
N LYS A 516 -10.27 28.00 11.02
CA LYS A 516 -9.11 27.33 10.43
C LYS A 516 -7.80 28.05 10.76
N MET A 517 -6.67 27.41 10.52
CA MET A 517 -5.35 28.05 10.66
C MET A 517 -5.24 29.30 9.78
N SER A 518 -5.77 29.24 8.55
CA SER A 518 -5.81 30.41 7.65
C SER A 518 -6.50 31.63 8.25
N ASP A 519 -7.53 31.41 9.08
CA ASP A 519 -8.27 32.50 9.72
C ASP A 519 -7.47 33.08 10.89
N MET A 520 -6.78 32.20 11.65
CA MET A 520 -5.93 32.62 12.77
C MET A 520 -4.69 33.39 12.32
N LEU A 521 -4.17 33.13 11.12
CA LEU A 521 -3.06 33.88 10.51
C LEU A 521 -3.38 35.35 10.21
N HIS A 522 -4.64 35.75 10.22
CA HIS A 522 -5.05 37.18 10.14
C HIS A 522 -4.79 37.96 11.46
N LEU A 523 -4.54 37.28 12.56
CA LEU A 523 -4.11 37.91 13.79
C LEU A 523 -2.59 38.16 13.75
N GLU A 524 -2.17 39.43 13.88
CA GLU A 524 -0.76 39.84 13.82
C GLU A 524 0.12 39.00 14.75
N MET A 525 -0.31 38.78 15.98
CA MET A 525 0.42 37.95 16.95
C MET A 525 0.63 36.50 16.51
N VAL A 526 -0.25 35.97 15.69
CA VAL A 526 -0.12 34.59 15.13
C VAL A 526 0.82 34.59 13.94
N SER A 527 0.66 35.54 13.01
CA SER A 527 1.55 35.68 11.84
C SER A 527 2.99 35.98 12.26
N ASP A 528 3.19 36.83 13.28
CA ASP A 528 4.52 37.11 13.82
C ASP A 528 5.15 35.87 14.45
N PHE A 529 4.40 35.11 15.25
CA PHE A 529 4.91 33.86 15.82
C PHE A 529 5.33 32.86 14.73
N VAL A 530 4.53 32.74 13.66
CA VAL A 530 4.86 31.88 12.52
C VAL A 530 6.13 32.33 11.81
N ALA A 531 6.29 33.64 11.59
CA ALA A 531 7.47 34.21 10.94
C ALA A 531 8.73 34.07 11.82
N ASP A 532 8.64 34.43 13.10
CA ASP A 532 9.77 34.39 14.04
C ASP A 532 10.30 32.98 14.29
N ASN A 533 9.44 31.95 14.17
CA ASN A 533 9.81 30.55 14.37
C ASN A 533 9.99 29.78 13.06
N GLU A 534 9.89 30.45 11.91
CA GLU A 534 10.01 29.82 10.57
C GLU A 534 9.15 28.55 10.46
N LEU A 535 7.84 28.68 10.79
CA LEU A 535 6.91 27.56 10.76
C LEU A 535 6.45 27.29 9.32
N ASP A 536 6.67 26.09 8.86
CA ASP A 536 6.26 25.66 7.52
C ASP A 536 4.81 25.11 7.49
N LYS A 537 4.33 24.80 6.30
CA LYS A 537 2.97 24.28 6.06
C LYS A 537 2.70 22.97 6.84
N GLU A 538 3.68 22.07 6.97
CA GLU A 538 3.52 20.81 7.70
C GLU A 538 3.29 21.05 9.18
N VAL A 539 4.03 22.00 9.78
CA VAL A 539 3.87 22.41 11.19
C VAL A 539 2.52 23.07 11.43
N LEU A 540 2.09 23.95 10.52
CA LEU A 540 0.78 24.62 10.62
C LEU A 540 -0.37 23.61 10.58
N GLU A 541 -0.33 22.67 9.62
CA GLU A 541 -1.33 21.60 9.51
C GLU A 541 -1.34 20.69 10.74
N GLN A 542 -0.17 20.25 11.19
CA GLN A 542 -0.02 19.40 12.37
C GLN A 542 -0.57 20.08 13.63
N THR A 543 -0.30 21.37 13.80
CA THR A 543 -0.82 22.17 14.93
C THR A 543 -2.34 22.29 14.88
N GLU A 544 -2.92 22.58 13.70
CA GLU A 544 -4.37 22.64 13.54
C GLU A 544 -5.04 21.32 13.92
N ILE A 545 -4.47 20.19 13.45
CA ILE A 545 -4.99 18.86 13.77
C ILE A 545 -4.88 18.57 15.26
N GLN A 546 -3.74 18.86 15.90
CA GLN A 546 -3.55 18.64 17.33
C GLN A 546 -4.54 19.45 18.17
N VAL A 547 -4.77 20.73 17.84
CA VAL A 547 -5.72 21.57 18.57
C VAL A 547 -7.16 21.09 18.42
N LYS A 548 -7.59 20.82 17.17
CA LYS A 548 -8.99 20.48 16.87
C LYS A 548 -9.39 19.06 17.27
N TYR A 549 -8.46 18.11 17.16
CA TYR A 549 -8.74 16.69 17.36
C TYR A 549 -8.15 16.13 18.65
N SER A 550 -7.59 16.96 19.54
CA SER A 550 -6.97 16.54 20.80
C SER A 550 -7.84 15.61 21.64
N GLY A 551 -9.14 15.91 21.80
CA GLY A 551 -10.07 15.06 22.54
C GLY A 551 -10.32 13.70 21.90
N TYR A 552 -10.44 13.66 20.58
CA TYR A 552 -10.61 12.41 19.82
C TYR A 552 -9.35 11.55 19.87
N ILE A 553 -8.18 12.17 19.69
CA ILE A 553 -6.88 11.50 19.75
C ILE A 553 -6.67 10.88 21.15
N ALA A 554 -6.92 11.64 22.23
CA ALA A 554 -6.80 11.15 23.59
C ALA A 554 -7.75 9.98 23.89
N LYS A 555 -9.00 10.06 23.41
CA LYS A 555 -9.99 8.98 23.57
C LYS A 555 -9.56 7.71 22.84
N GLU A 556 -9.11 7.83 21.59
CA GLU A 556 -8.69 6.68 20.78
C GLU A 556 -7.41 6.04 21.35
N LYS A 557 -6.46 6.86 21.83
CA LYS A 557 -5.26 6.37 22.53
C LYS A 557 -5.62 5.57 23.79
N ASN A 558 -6.51 6.09 24.63
CA ASN A 558 -6.98 5.35 25.80
C ASN A 558 -7.67 4.02 25.46
N ASN A 559 -8.37 3.94 24.31
CA ASN A 559 -8.98 2.71 23.84
C ASN A 559 -7.91 1.73 23.33
N ALA A 560 -6.90 2.20 22.61
CA ALA A 560 -5.77 1.40 22.16
C ALA A 560 -5.01 0.79 23.35
N ASP A 561 -4.68 1.62 24.35
CA ASP A 561 -3.98 1.19 25.58
C ASP A 561 -4.74 0.10 26.36
N LYS A 562 -6.08 0.16 26.38
CA LYS A 562 -6.91 -0.89 26.98
C LYS A 562 -6.85 -2.21 26.24
N LEU A 563 -6.87 -2.19 24.91
CA LEU A 563 -6.83 -3.39 24.08
C LEU A 563 -5.42 -3.98 24.00
N GLN A 564 -4.38 -3.16 24.17
CA GLN A 564 -2.99 -3.62 24.20
C GLN A 564 -2.72 -4.62 25.34
N ARG A 565 -3.56 -4.62 26.39
CA ARG A 565 -3.48 -5.66 27.45
C ARG A 565 -3.67 -7.08 26.88
N LEU A 566 -4.56 -7.26 25.92
CA LEU A 566 -4.78 -8.57 25.26
C LEU A 566 -3.63 -8.93 24.30
N GLU A 567 -2.97 -7.94 23.69
CA GLU A 567 -1.75 -8.14 22.89
C GLU A 567 -0.57 -8.60 23.76
N ASN A 568 -0.56 -8.22 25.03
CA ASN A 568 0.48 -8.63 25.96
C ASN A 568 0.28 -10.03 26.54
N VAL A 569 -0.92 -10.63 26.39
CA VAL A 569 -1.18 -12.00 26.83
C VAL A 569 -0.68 -12.96 25.76
N LYS A 570 0.52 -13.52 26.00
CA LYS A 570 1.15 -14.47 25.09
C LYS A 570 0.52 -15.85 25.19
N ILE A 571 0.40 -16.52 24.04
CA ILE A 571 0.04 -17.93 23.94
C ILE A 571 1.34 -18.72 23.77
N PRO A 572 1.53 -19.82 24.53
CA PRO A 572 2.72 -20.64 24.38
C PRO A 572 2.92 -21.14 22.95
N PRO A 573 4.17 -21.20 22.44
CA PRO A 573 4.44 -21.75 21.12
C PRO A 573 3.95 -23.20 21.00
N ASN A 574 3.41 -23.55 19.82
CA ASN A 574 2.87 -24.88 19.52
C ASN A 574 1.75 -25.32 20.49
N PHE A 575 0.94 -24.35 20.93
CA PHE A 575 -0.20 -24.63 21.81
C PHE A 575 -1.22 -25.54 21.11
N ASP A 576 -1.55 -26.66 21.76
CA ASP A 576 -2.50 -27.63 21.21
C ASP A 576 -3.94 -27.27 21.63
N TYR A 577 -4.65 -26.57 20.76
CA TYR A 577 -6.04 -26.15 20.97
C TYR A 577 -7.03 -27.31 20.94
N SER A 578 -6.65 -28.50 20.44
CA SER A 578 -7.52 -29.69 20.41
C SER A 578 -7.87 -30.19 21.82
N LYS A 579 -7.03 -29.87 22.82
CA LYS A 579 -7.24 -30.19 24.23
C LYS A 579 -8.37 -29.38 24.88
N LEU A 580 -8.73 -28.23 24.30
CA LEU A 580 -9.75 -27.35 24.86
C LEU A 580 -11.13 -27.66 24.26
N LYS A 581 -11.82 -28.66 24.85
CA LYS A 581 -13.14 -29.09 24.37
C LYS A 581 -14.23 -28.01 24.46
N SER A 582 -14.03 -26.98 25.29
CA SER A 582 -14.93 -25.83 25.45
C SER A 582 -14.84 -24.82 24.32
N LEU A 583 -13.81 -24.88 23.47
CA LEU A 583 -13.75 -24.09 22.24
C LEU A 583 -14.70 -24.68 21.18
N SER A 584 -15.23 -23.83 20.32
CA SER A 584 -15.96 -24.29 19.14
C SER A 584 -15.06 -25.15 18.23
N TYR A 585 -15.67 -26.05 17.45
CA TYR A 585 -14.89 -26.92 16.54
C TYR A 585 -14.09 -26.07 15.53
N GLU A 586 -14.73 -25.08 14.94
CA GLU A 586 -14.10 -24.17 13.99
C GLU A 586 -12.94 -23.40 14.62
N ALA A 587 -13.13 -22.84 15.83
CA ALA A 587 -12.05 -22.13 16.52
C ALA A 587 -10.86 -23.03 16.79
N ARG A 588 -11.06 -24.27 17.23
CA ARG A 588 -9.97 -25.24 17.47
C ARG A 588 -9.17 -25.54 16.19
N GLU A 589 -9.86 -25.79 15.09
CA GLU A 589 -9.23 -26.07 13.80
C GLU A 589 -8.40 -24.86 13.32
N LYS A 590 -9.04 -23.67 13.30
CA LYS A 590 -8.39 -22.43 12.83
C LYS A 590 -7.22 -22.01 13.72
N LEU A 591 -7.37 -22.09 15.05
CA LEU A 591 -6.30 -21.72 15.98
C LEU A 591 -5.11 -22.70 15.91
N ASN A 592 -5.36 -24.00 15.70
CA ASN A 592 -4.30 -24.97 15.47
C ASN A 592 -3.54 -24.73 14.17
N ALA A 593 -4.24 -24.34 13.11
CA ALA A 593 -3.59 -24.03 11.82
C ALA A 593 -2.80 -22.71 11.86
N ILE A 594 -3.36 -21.67 12.47
CA ILE A 594 -2.76 -20.32 12.47
C ILE A 594 -1.71 -20.14 13.56
N GLN A 595 -1.87 -20.80 14.72
CA GLN A 595 -0.97 -20.69 15.87
C GLN A 595 -0.71 -19.20 16.26
N PRO A 596 -1.76 -18.45 16.65
CA PRO A 596 -1.60 -17.05 17.04
C PRO A 596 -0.69 -16.92 18.27
N VAL A 597 0.09 -15.84 18.31
CA VAL A 597 1.10 -15.61 19.36
C VAL A 597 0.50 -14.91 20.59
N THR A 598 -0.63 -14.21 20.40
CA THR A 598 -1.31 -13.47 21.49
C THR A 598 -2.81 -13.76 21.51
N ILE A 599 -3.45 -13.48 22.65
CA ILE A 599 -4.91 -13.59 22.79
C ILE A 599 -5.65 -12.63 21.85
N ALA A 600 -5.11 -11.42 21.67
CA ALA A 600 -5.73 -10.47 20.73
C ALA A 600 -5.69 -10.99 19.29
N GLN A 601 -4.59 -11.60 18.87
CA GLN A 601 -4.50 -12.26 17.56
C GLN A 601 -5.48 -13.43 17.44
N ALA A 602 -5.56 -14.27 18.47
CA ALA A 602 -6.55 -15.36 18.48
C ALA A 602 -7.98 -14.84 18.25
N GLY A 603 -8.33 -13.70 18.85
CA GLY A 603 -9.64 -13.07 18.67
C GLY A 603 -9.88 -12.47 17.27
N ARG A 604 -8.83 -12.26 16.47
CA ARG A 604 -8.93 -11.78 15.08
C ARG A 604 -8.99 -12.91 14.05
N VAL A 605 -8.71 -14.13 14.46
CA VAL A 605 -8.83 -15.30 13.58
C VAL A 605 -10.30 -15.50 13.16
N SER A 606 -10.53 -15.63 11.86
CA SER A 606 -11.88 -15.87 11.32
C SER A 606 -12.47 -17.15 11.90
N GLY A 607 -13.69 -17.11 12.40
CA GLY A 607 -14.36 -18.26 13.05
C GLY A 607 -14.11 -18.39 14.55
N VAL A 608 -13.28 -17.53 15.15
CA VAL A 608 -13.10 -17.43 16.62
C VAL A 608 -14.03 -16.35 17.17
N ASN A 609 -14.82 -16.68 18.16
CA ASN A 609 -15.81 -15.78 18.77
C ASN A 609 -15.38 -15.31 20.18
N PRO A 610 -16.03 -14.30 20.77
CA PRO A 610 -15.68 -13.80 22.09
C PRO A 610 -15.74 -14.83 23.23
N SER A 611 -16.60 -15.86 23.12
CA SER A 611 -16.67 -16.93 24.12
C SER A 611 -15.46 -17.85 24.03
N ASP A 612 -14.94 -18.13 22.82
CA ASP A 612 -13.70 -18.88 22.65
C ASP A 612 -12.51 -18.14 23.28
N ILE A 613 -12.44 -16.81 23.13
CA ILE A 613 -11.42 -15.98 23.77
C ILE A 613 -11.52 -16.03 25.31
N SER A 614 -12.74 -16.00 25.85
CA SER A 614 -12.96 -16.15 27.29
C SER A 614 -12.45 -17.50 27.82
N VAL A 615 -12.68 -18.59 27.09
CA VAL A 615 -12.15 -19.92 27.41
C VAL A 615 -10.63 -19.91 27.43
N LEU A 616 -9.99 -19.30 26.43
CA LEU A 616 -8.52 -19.20 26.37
C LEU A 616 -7.96 -18.38 27.53
N LEU A 617 -8.56 -17.25 27.89
CA LEU A 617 -8.13 -16.42 29.02
C LEU A 617 -8.20 -17.20 30.34
N VAL A 618 -9.31 -17.88 30.60
CA VAL A 618 -9.46 -18.71 31.81
C VAL A 618 -8.41 -19.82 31.86
N TYR A 619 -8.19 -20.51 30.73
CA TYR A 619 -7.19 -21.59 30.67
C TYR A 619 -5.76 -21.09 30.91
N LEU A 620 -5.41 -19.89 30.43
CA LEU A 620 -4.11 -19.27 30.63
C LEU A 620 -3.98 -18.58 32.01
N GLY A 621 -4.97 -18.68 32.87
CA GLY A 621 -4.97 -18.12 34.23
C GLY A 621 -5.03 -16.59 34.27
N ARG A 622 -5.76 -15.99 33.37
CA ARG A 622 -5.86 -14.53 33.19
C ARG A 622 -7.31 -14.04 33.37
#